data_3d4b6c8bbe93063d121a0f0647a51396
#
_entry.id   3d4b6c8bbe93063d121a0f0647a51396
#
_cell.length_a   1.000
_cell.length_b   1.000
_cell.length_c   1.000
_cell.angle_alpha   90.00
_cell.angle_beta   90.00
_cell.angle_gamma   90.00
#
_symmetry.space_group_name_H-M   'P 1'
#
loop_
_entity.id
_entity.type
_entity.pdbx_description
1 polymer ?
#
loop_
_entity_poly.entity_id
_entity_poly.type
_entity_poly.pdbx_seq_one_letter_code
_entity_poly.pdbx_strand_id
1 'polypeptide(L)'
;MERKLEFELVPEGCWYSNLRSLLKPREWDMVRKDAYARAGGRCMICGRTTQRLEAHERWEYDEEHAVQKLTDVMALCRRCHTAVHIGRAQLVGKGEEAEDWYMKVNKCTYAEMRAALGRANEDHRRRNRISEWA
;
A
#
# COMPACT_ATOMS: atom_id res chain seq x y z
N MET A 1 13.02 -0.15 15.38
CA MET A 1 13.34 -0.50 13.99
C MET A 1 12.47 0.30 13.04
N GLU A 2 13.07 1.02 12.13
CA GLU A 2 12.35 1.73 11.09
C GLU A 2 11.89 0.75 10.01
N ARG A 3 10.60 0.77 9.69
CA ARG A 3 10.04 -0.08 8.64
C ARG A 3 9.86 0.72 7.37
N LYS A 4 10.50 0.26 6.31
CA LYS A 4 10.37 0.87 4.98
C LYS A 4 9.09 0.42 4.29
N LEU A 5 8.70 -0.84 4.50
CA LEU A 5 7.52 -1.45 3.89
C LEU A 5 6.48 -1.72 4.97
N GLU A 6 5.24 -1.32 4.73
CA GLU A 6 4.13 -1.53 5.64
C GLU A 6 3.01 -2.31 4.93
N PHE A 7 2.30 -3.13 5.69
CA PHE A 7 1.09 -3.76 5.20
C PHE A 7 -0.05 -2.74 5.25
N GLU A 8 -0.68 -2.52 4.11
CA GLU A 8 -1.80 -1.57 3.99
C GLU A 8 -3.05 -2.32 3.56
N LEU A 9 -4.06 -2.29 4.39
CA LEU A 9 -5.36 -2.91 4.11
C LEU A 9 -6.38 -1.80 3.96
N VAL A 10 -6.98 -1.70 2.78
CA VAL A 10 -7.97 -0.66 2.48
C VAL A 10 -9.31 -1.05 3.10
N PRO A 11 -9.93 -0.19 3.93
CA PRO A 11 -11.26 -0.47 4.47
C PRO A 11 -12.27 -0.68 3.34
N GLU A 12 -13.21 -1.58 3.53
CA GLU A 12 -14.22 -1.92 2.51
C GLU A 12 -14.97 -0.68 2.02
N GLY A 13 -15.28 0.25 2.91
CA GLY A 13 -15.95 1.51 2.57
C GLY A 13 -15.12 2.43 1.66
N CYS A 14 -13.83 2.16 1.49
CA CYS A 14 -12.93 2.96 0.64
C CYS A 14 -12.50 2.26 -0.65
N TRP A 15 -12.95 1.02 -0.91
CA TRP A 15 -12.46 0.22 -2.05
C TRP A 15 -12.63 0.91 -3.41
N TYR A 16 -13.67 1.73 -3.58
CA TYR A 16 -13.94 2.41 -4.84
C TYR A 16 -13.61 3.90 -4.79
N SER A 17 -13.02 4.37 -3.69
CA SER A 17 -12.68 5.78 -3.48
C SER A 17 -11.16 5.98 -3.59
N ASN A 18 -10.63 5.75 -4.79
CA ASN A 18 -9.21 5.92 -5.09
C ASN A 18 -9.04 6.86 -6.29
N LEU A 19 -7.82 7.36 -6.50
CA LEU A 19 -7.56 8.33 -7.57
C LEU A 19 -7.86 7.77 -8.94
N ARG A 20 -7.55 6.49 -9.17
CA ARG A 20 -7.80 5.86 -10.46
C ARG A 20 -9.29 5.83 -10.80
N SER A 21 -10.15 5.67 -9.80
CA SER A 21 -11.60 5.69 -9.97
C SER A 21 -12.18 7.10 -10.05
N LEU A 22 -11.57 8.05 -9.31
CA LEU A 22 -12.10 9.41 -9.17
C LEU A 22 -11.61 10.37 -10.24
N LEU A 23 -10.40 10.15 -10.78
CA LEU A 23 -9.81 11.00 -11.79
C LEU A 23 -10.13 10.52 -13.20
N LYS A 24 -10.13 11.44 -14.15
CA LYS A 24 -10.18 11.10 -15.56
C LYS A 24 -8.88 10.37 -15.94
N PRO A 25 -8.91 9.49 -16.97
CA PRO A 25 -7.70 8.76 -17.38
C PRO A 25 -6.48 9.64 -17.62
N ARG A 26 -6.67 10.81 -18.22
CA ARG A 26 -5.57 11.77 -18.46
C ARG A 26 -4.99 12.30 -17.15
N GLU A 27 -5.85 12.62 -16.18
CA GLU A 27 -5.43 13.12 -14.88
C GLU A 27 -4.68 12.05 -14.10
N TRP A 28 -5.17 10.82 -14.11
CA TRP A 28 -4.49 9.70 -13.49
C TRP A 28 -3.11 9.44 -14.12
N ASP A 29 -3.03 9.50 -15.45
CA ASP A 29 -1.76 9.34 -16.17
C ASP A 29 -0.74 10.41 -15.74
N MET A 30 -1.15 11.65 -15.56
CA MET A 30 -0.29 12.73 -15.10
C MET A 30 0.24 12.44 -13.68
N VAL A 31 -0.62 12.00 -12.79
CA VAL A 31 -0.27 11.70 -11.40
C VAL A 31 0.73 10.55 -11.32
N ARG A 32 0.47 9.44 -12.02
CA ARG A 32 1.36 8.28 -11.97
C ARG A 32 2.71 8.56 -12.62
N LYS A 33 2.73 9.29 -13.73
CA LYS A 33 3.98 9.65 -14.42
C LYS A 33 4.83 10.60 -13.58
N ASP A 34 4.21 11.50 -12.85
CA ASP A 34 4.90 12.36 -11.90
C ASP A 34 5.60 11.52 -10.81
N ALA A 35 4.91 10.53 -10.27
CA ALA A 35 5.49 9.62 -9.28
C ALA A 35 6.69 8.86 -9.86
N TYR A 36 6.57 8.35 -11.08
CA TYR A 36 7.68 7.65 -11.74
C TYR A 36 8.88 8.57 -11.97
N ALA A 37 8.64 9.81 -12.38
CA ALA A 37 9.69 10.80 -12.59
C ALA A 37 10.42 11.13 -11.27
N ARG A 38 9.67 11.32 -10.19
CA ARG A 38 10.26 11.59 -8.86
C ARG A 38 11.09 10.42 -8.35
N ALA A 39 10.70 9.20 -8.70
CA ALA A 39 11.39 7.98 -8.28
C ALA A 39 12.73 7.78 -8.99
N GLY A 40 12.91 8.34 -10.19
CA GLY A 40 14.15 8.22 -10.93
C GLY A 40 14.51 6.78 -11.29
N GLY A 41 13.53 5.94 -11.61
CA GLY A 41 13.76 4.55 -11.98
C GLY A 41 13.98 3.61 -10.79
N ARG A 42 13.77 4.07 -9.56
CA ARG A 42 13.98 3.27 -8.35
C ARG A 42 12.68 3.13 -7.56
N CYS A 43 12.46 1.95 -7.00
CA CYS A 43 11.37 1.75 -6.05
C CYS A 43 11.55 2.66 -4.83
N MET A 44 10.53 3.41 -4.47
CA MET A 44 10.60 4.35 -3.34
C MET A 44 10.68 3.65 -1.97
N ILE A 45 10.40 2.35 -1.89
CA ILE A 45 10.52 1.60 -0.64
C ILE A 45 11.85 0.86 -0.56
N CYS A 46 12.13 -0.07 -1.48
CA CYS A 46 13.33 -0.90 -1.38
C CYS A 46 14.55 -0.33 -2.11
N GLY A 47 14.37 0.70 -2.92
CA GLY A 47 15.45 1.34 -3.66
C GLY A 47 15.93 0.58 -4.90
N ARG A 48 15.31 -0.53 -5.23
CA ARG A 48 15.70 -1.35 -6.38
C ARG A 48 15.48 -0.59 -7.69
N THR A 49 16.45 -0.65 -8.58
CA THR A 49 16.32 -0.11 -9.93
C THR A 49 15.45 -1.06 -10.75
N THR A 50 14.42 -0.53 -11.40
CA THR A 50 13.56 -1.31 -12.27
C THR A 50 12.90 -0.40 -13.30
N GLN A 51 12.66 -0.95 -14.48
CA GLN A 51 11.93 -0.24 -15.54
C GLN A 51 10.40 -0.36 -15.36
N ARG A 52 9.96 -1.24 -14.45
CA ARG A 52 8.54 -1.49 -14.21
C ARG A 52 8.15 -1.05 -12.82
N LEU A 53 7.89 0.25 -12.70
CA LEU A 53 7.32 0.82 -11.48
C LEU A 53 5.80 0.85 -11.59
N GLU A 54 5.15 0.68 -10.44
CA GLU A 54 3.70 0.73 -10.32
C GLU A 54 3.33 1.85 -9.37
N ALA A 55 2.31 2.60 -9.72
CA ALA A 55 1.85 3.70 -8.87
C ALA A 55 1.02 3.16 -7.71
N HIS A 56 1.35 3.63 -6.51
CA HIS A 56 0.68 3.23 -5.28
C HIS A 56 0.20 4.47 -4.55
N GLU A 57 -1.08 4.50 -4.20
CA GLU A 57 -1.67 5.58 -3.41
C GLU A 57 -1.56 5.23 -1.94
N ARG A 58 -0.94 6.12 -1.17
CA ARG A 58 -0.86 5.96 0.28
C ARG A 58 -1.91 6.85 0.94
N TRP A 59 -2.75 6.22 1.74
CA TRP A 59 -3.85 6.87 2.42
C TRP A 59 -3.68 6.79 3.94
N GLU A 60 -4.08 7.83 4.64
CA GLU A 60 -4.28 7.82 6.08
C GLU A 60 -5.78 7.80 6.37
N TYR A 61 -6.14 7.16 7.47
CA TYR A 61 -7.55 6.99 7.84
C TYR A 61 -7.80 7.65 9.20
N ASP A 62 -8.56 8.72 9.19
CA ASP A 62 -9.04 9.38 10.41
C ASP A 62 -10.34 8.70 10.82
N GLU A 63 -10.23 7.75 11.77
CA GLU A 63 -11.38 6.95 12.20
C GLU A 63 -12.39 7.75 12.99
N GLU A 64 -11.94 8.79 13.71
CA GLU A 64 -12.83 9.64 14.50
C GLU A 64 -13.79 10.43 13.60
N HIS A 65 -13.30 10.91 12.47
CA HIS A 65 -14.08 11.73 11.55
C HIS A 65 -14.53 10.98 10.29
N ALA A 66 -14.15 9.71 10.17
CA ALA A 66 -14.43 8.88 8.99
C ALA A 66 -13.94 9.52 7.69
N VAL A 67 -12.70 9.99 7.70
CA VAL A 67 -12.06 10.65 6.55
C VAL A 67 -10.85 9.84 6.10
N GLN A 68 -10.78 9.53 4.80
CA GLN A 68 -9.54 9.04 4.21
C GLN A 68 -8.79 10.21 3.58
N LYS A 69 -7.50 10.30 3.83
CA LYS A 69 -6.65 11.37 3.36
C LYS A 69 -5.51 10.81 2.53
N LEU A 70 -5.40 11.27 1.29
CA LEU A 70 -4.27 10.90 0.44
C LEU A 70 -3.01 11.60 0.94
N THR A 71 -1.98 10.84 1.26
CA THR A 71 -0.71 11.39 1.75
C THR A 71 0.39 11.36 0.71
N ASP A 72 0.34 10.41 -0.22
CA ASP A 72 1.36 10.33 -1.27
C ASP A 72 0.89 9.45 -2.42
N VAL A 73 1.51 9.62 -3.58
CA VAL A 73 1.44 8.68 -4.69
C VAL A 73 2.89 8.24 -4.95
N MET A 74 3.15 6.97 -4.71
CA MET A 74 4.50 6.41 -4.74
C MET A 74 4.70 5.50 -5.95
N ALA A 75 5.93 5.46 -6.45
CA ALA A 75 6.31 4.50 -7.48
C ALA A 75 7.00 3.32 -6.79
N LEU A 76 6.44 2.14 -6.92
CA LEU A 76 6.92 0.94 -6.26
C LEU A 76 7.23 -0.16 -7.27
N CYS A 77 8.24 -0.98 -6.95
CA CYS A 77 8.46 -2.20 -7.71
C CYS A 77 7.32 -3.19 -7.41
N ARG A 78 7.14 -4.16 -8.30
CA ARG A 78 6.05 -5.13 -8.19
C ARG A 78 6.06 -5.88 -6.86
N ARG A 79 7.24 -6.26 -6.36
CA ARG A 79 7.35 -7.01 -5.10
C ARG A 79 6.92 -6.20 -3.89
N CYS A 80 7.35 -4.94 -3.82
CA CYS A 80 6.92 -4.06 -2.74
C CYS A 80 5.42 -3.77 -2.83
N HIS A 81 4.91 -3.51 -4.03
CA HIS A 81 3.50 -3.23 -4.23
C HIS A 81 2.62 -4.43 -3.87
N THR A 82 3.05 -5.64 -4.23
CA THR A 82 2.35 -6.88 -3.85
C THR A 82 2.34 -7.05 -2.34
N ALA A 83 3.47 -6.81 -1.67
CA ALA A 83 3.57 -6.97 -0.21
C ALA A 83 2.77 -5.92 0.55
N VAL A 84 2.74 -4.66 0.07
CA VAL A 84 1.92 -3.61 0.67
C VAL A 84 0.45 -4.05 0.68
N HIS A 85 -0.04 -4.59 -0.43
CA HIS A 85 -1.40 -5.09 -0.55
C HIS A 85 -1.50 -6.57 -0.16
N ILE A 86 -1.11 -6.87 1.08
CA ILE A 86 -1.05 -8.24 1.61
C ILE A 86 -2.39 -8.98 1.50
N GLY A 87 -3.51 -8.29 1.71
CA GLY A 87 -4.84 -8.91 1.61
C GLY A 87 -5.11 -9.45 0.22
N ARG A 88 -4.80 -8.64 -0.82
CA ARG A 88 -4.92 -9.08 -2.20
C ARG A 88 -3.93 -10.20 -2.52
N ALA A 89 -2.69 -10.09 -2.04
CA ALA A 89 -1.67 -11.11 -2.23
C ALA A 89 -2.15 -12.47 -1.72
N GLN A 90 -2.77 -12.51 -0.55
CA GLN A 90 -3.34 -13.72 0.02
C GLN A 90 -4.43 -14.32 -0.86
N LEU A 91 -5.30 -13.47 -1.40
CA LEU A 91 -6.40 -13.93 -2.27
C LEU A 91 -5.91 -14.55 -3.58
N VAL A 92 -4.79 -14.09 -4.12
CA VAL A 92 -4.25 -14.59 -5.40
C VAL A 92 -3.12 -15.60 -5.24
N GLY A 93 -2.94 -16.14 -4.02
CA GLY A 93 -1.94 -17.18 -3.75
C GLY A 93 -0.52 -16.68 -3.60
N LYS A 94 -0.32 -15.39 -3.34
CA LYS A 94 0.99 -14.76 -3.18
C LYS A 94 1.30 -14.29 -1.76
N GLY A 95 0.51 -14.74 -0.79
CA GLY A 95 0.66 -14.30 0.60
C GLY A 95 2.03 -14.62 1.19
N GLU A 96 2.50 -15.85 1.01
CA GLU A 96 3.81 -16.27 1.53
C GLU A 96 4.95 -15.48 0.89
N GLU A 97 4.90 -15.29 -0.41
CA GLU A 97 5.88 -14.47 -1.15
C GLU A 97 5.91 -13.03 -0.63
N ALA A 98 4.74 -12.45 -0.39
CA ALA A 98 4.62 -11.09 0.15
C ALA A 98 5.19 -11.00 1.57
N GLU A 99 4.92 -11.98 2.43
CA GLU A 99 5.45 -12.03 3.79
C GLU A 99 6.98 -12.14 3.78
N ASP A 100 7.53 -12.99 2.95
CA ASP A 100 8.97 -13.17 2.80
C ASP A 100 9.64 -11.88 2.33
N TRP A 101 9.04 -11.20 1.37
CA TRP A 101 9.55 -9.93 0.88
C TRP A 101 9.51 -8.83 1.94
N TYR A 102 8.42 -8.77 2.70
CA TYR A 102 8.30 -7.85 3.84
C TYR A 102 9.46 -8.02 4.82
N MET A 103 9.74 -9.27 5.21
CA MET A 103 10.83 -9.56 6.13
C MET A 103 12.19 -9.17 5.55
N LYS A 104 12.39 -9.42 4.28
CA LYS A 104 13.66 -9.11 3.60
C LYS A 104 13.90 -7.60 3.52
N VAL A 105 12.91 -6.84 3.10
CA VAL A 105 13.02 -5.39 2.95
C VAL A 105 13.21 -4.71 4.30
N ASN A 106 12.45 -5.13 5.29
CA ASN A 106 12.48 -4.54 6.64
C ASN A 106 13.56 -5.13 7.54
N LYS A 107 14.24 -6.19 7.09
CA LYS A 107 15.25 -6.90 7.89
C LYS A 107 14.71 -7.30 9.26
N CYS A 108 13.53 -7.87 9.27
CA CYS A 108 12.84 -8.25 10.50
C CYS A 108 12.59 -9.75 10.57
N THR A 109 12.27 -10.21 11.77
CA THR A 109 11.99 -11.64 12.04
C THR A 109 10.57 -12.00 11.62
N TYR A 110 10.30 -13.30 11.52
CA TYR A 110 8.96 -13.82 11.29
C TYR A 110 7.98 -13.33 12.37
N ALA A 111 8.39 -13.38 13.64
CA ALA A 111 7.55 -12.91 14.74
C ALA A 111 7.20 -11.43 14.62
N GLU A 112 8.15 -10.60 14.22
CA GLU A 112 7.92 -9.18 14.00
C GLU A 112 6.98 -8.93 12.82
N MET A 113 7.15 -9.69 11.75
CA MET A 113 6.24 -9.62 10.59
C MET A 113 4.82 -10.03 10.99
N ARG A 114 4.67 -11.15 11.70
CA ARG A 114 3.35 -11.61 12.17
C ARG A 114 2.68 -10.59 13.07
N ALA A 115 3.44 -9.94 13.95
CA ALA A 115 2.91 -8.89 14.82
C ALA A 115 2.42 -7.68 14.00
N ALA A 116 3.18 -7.28 12.98
CA ALA A 116 2.78 -6.19 12.09
C ALA A 116 1.51 -6.53 11.30
N LEU A 117 1.43 -7.76 10.79
CA LEU A 117 0.25 -8.22 10.06
C LEU A 117 -0.98 -8.28 10.97
N GLY A 118 -0.79 -8.73 12.21
CA GLY A 118 -1.85 -8.73 13.22
C GLY A 118 -2.41 -7.34 13.50
N ARG A 119 -1.53 -6.36 13.65
CA ARG A 119 -1.96 -4.96 13.85
C ARG A 119 -2.70 -4.42 12.62
N ALA A 120 -2.21 -4.70 11.42
CA ALA A 120 -2.85 -4.27 10.19
C ALA A 120 -4.26 -4.88 10.06
N ASN A 121 -4.41 -6.16 10.37
CA ASN A 121 -5.71 -6.84 10.35
C ASN A 121 -6.66 -6.27 11.41
N GLU A 122 -6.15 -5.94 12.58
CA GLU A 122 -6.94 -5.37 13.67
C GLU A 122 -7.46 -3.98 13.31
N ASP A 123 -6.60 -3.13 12.77
CA ASP A 123 -6.98 -1.81 12.26
C ASP A 123 -8.04 -1.94 11.15
N HIS A 124 -7.86 -2.90 10.26
CA HIS A 124 -8.78 -3.15 9.16
C HIS A 124 -10.17 -3.57 9.67
N ARG A 125 -10.24 -4.49 10.64
CA ARG A 125 -11.51 -4.90 11.24
C ARG A 125 -12.23 -3.73 11.90
N ARG A 126 -11.48 -2.89 12.61
CA ARG A 126 -12.05 -1.72 13.28
C ARG A 126 -12.57 -0.72 12.26
N ARG A 127 -11.78 -0.42 11.22
CA ARG A 127 -12.15 0.54 10.16
C ARG A 127 -13.32 0.05 9.31
N ASN A 128 -13.47 -1.25 9.15
CA ASN A 128 -14.60 -1.83 8.40
C ASN A 128 -15.94 -1.62 9.08
N ARG A 129 -15.96 -1.22 10.36
CA ARG A 129 -17.20 -0.84 11.06
C ARG A 129 -17.75 0.49 10.56
N ILE A 130 -16.92 1.29 9.94
CA ILE A 130 -17.31 2.59 9.38
C ILE A 130 -17.76 2.33 7.94
N SER A 131 -19.04 2.55 7.66
CA SER A 131 -19.62 2.25 6.35
C SER A 131 -19.42 3.39 5.34
N GLU A 132 -19.33 4.63 5.82
CA GLU A 132 -19.20 5.80 4.96
C GLU A 132 -17.96 6.62 5.35
N TRP A 133 -17.09 6.80 4.37
CA TRP A 133 -15.87 7.58 4.50
C TRP A 133 -15.92 8.82 3.59
N ALA A 134 -15.47 9.93 4.11
CA ALA A 134 -15.33 11.15 3.33
C ALA A 134 -13.98 11.21 2.62
#